data_a8f6584af5b0a7aea15160e036a9f2f1
#
_entry.id   a8f6584af5b0a7aea15160e036a9f2f1
#
_cell.length_a   1.000
_cell.length_b   1.000
_cell.length_c   1.000
_cell.angle_alpha   90.00
_cell.angle_beta   90.00
_cell.angle_gamma   90.00
#
_symmetry.space_group_name_H-M   'P 1'
#
loop_
_entity.id
_entity.type
_entity.pdbx_description
1 polymer ?
#
loop_
_entity_poly.entity_id
_entity_poly.type
_entity_poly.pdbx_seq_one_letter_code
_entity_poly.pdbx_strand_id
1 'polypeptide(L)'
;MSSVGICALLTRAGYEPVYQISCRDRNRIAIQGDVLGAAAMGVRNVLCLTGDGVQAGDQPEAKPVFDLDSLTLLRTVRIMRDEGRFLSGRKLDIPPRLFVGAAENPFAPPFDFRPKRLLKKWQAEAGQ
;
A
#
# COMPACT_ATOMS: atom_id res chain seq x y z
N MET A 1 -11.78 12.08 1.70
CA MET A 1 -11.86 11.82 0.23
C MET A 1 -11.26 10.45 -0.04
N SER A 2 -11.84 9.66 -0.96
CA SER A 2 -11.34 8.31 -1.28
C SER A 2 -10.17 8.37 -2.25
N SER A 3 -8.98 7.90 -1.83
CA SER A 3 -7.79 7.83 -2.70
C SER A 3 -8.03 6.93 -3.92
N VAL A 4 -8.74 5.81 -3.75
CA VAL A 4 -9.13 4.92 -4.87
C VAL A 4 -10.03 5.65 -5.86
N GLY A 5 -11.07 6.35 -5.36
CA GLY A 5 -12.00 7.10 -6.20
C GLY A 5 -11.32 8.18 -7.03
N ILE A 6 -10.43 8.97 -6.41
CA ILE A 6 -9.67 10.00 -7.12
C ILE A 6 -8.74 9.39 -8.18
N CYS A 7 -8.01 8.33 -7.83
CA CYS A 7 -7.14 7.65 -8.80
C CYS A 7 -7.93 7.09 -9.99
N ALA A 8 -9.12 6.51 -9.76
CA ALA A 8 -9.99 6.03 -10.84
C ALA A 8 -10.43 7.18 -11.76
N LEU A 9 -10.84 8.33 -11.21
CA LEU A 9 -11.22 9.51 -11.99
C LEU A 9 -10.05 10.06 -12.81
N LEU A 10 -8.86 10.17 -12.20
CA LEU A 10 -7.65 10.61 -12.90
C LEU A 10 -7.26 9.66 -14.03
N THR A 11 -7.34 8.35 -13.80
CA THR A 11 -7.07 7.34 -14.83
C THR A 11 -8.02 7.49 -16.01
N ARG A 12 -9.31 7.71 -15.75
CA ARG A 12 -10.32 7.98 -16.81
C ARG A 12 -10.04 9.27 -17.59
N ALA A 13 -9.44 10.26 -16.93
CA ALA A 13 -9.03 11.53 -17.55
C ALA A 13 -7.69 11.43 -18.32
N GLY A 14 -7.04 10.24 -18.38
CA GLY A 14 -5.80 10.01 -19.11
C GLY A 14 -4.52 10.27 -18.31
N TYR A 15 -4.62 10.45 -16.98
CA TYR A 15 -3.45 10.59 -16.11
C TYR A 15 -3.00 9.24 -15.56
N GLU A 16 -1.74 9.14 -15.13
CA GLU A 16 -1.18 8.00 -14.41
C GLU A 16 -1.02 8.34 -12.91
N PRO A 17 -2.06 8.18 -12.10
CA PRO A 17 -1.99 8.47 -10.67
C PRO A 17 -1.18 7.43 -9.92
N VAL A 18 -0.62 7.84 -8.77
CA VAL A 18 -0.05 6.95 -7.76
C VAL A 18 -1.05 6.81 -6.62
N TYR A 19 -1.63 5.62 -6.48
CA TYR A 19 -2.56 5.30 -5.40
C TYR A 19 -1.79 5.14 -4.08
N GLN A 20 -2.01 6.06 -3.15
CA GLN A 20 -1.45 5.98 -1.81
C GLN A 20 -2.37 5.18 -0.90
N ILE A 21 -1.84 4.09 -0.34
CA ILE A 21 -2.55 3.23 0.63
C ILE A 21 -1.94 3.44 2.01
N SER A 22 -2.79 3.78 2.99
CA SER A 22 -2.45 3.83 4.40
C SER A 22 -3.03 2.63 5.14
N CYS A 23 -2.25 2.08 6.08
CA CYS A 23 -2.70 0.98 6.96
C CYS A 23 -3.50 1.48 8.16
N ARG A 24 -3.55 2.80 8.39
CA ARG A 24 -4.20 3.40 9.57
C ARG A 24 -5.68 3.06 9.67
N ASP A 25 -6.40 3.15 8.57
CA ASP A 25 -7.87 3.10 8.55
C ASP A 25 -8.42 1.75 8.03
N ARG A 26 -7.56 0.82 7.61
CA ARG A 26 -7.94 -0.40 6.89
C ARG A 26 -7.21 -1.62 7.38
N ASN A 27 -7.94 -2.72 7.54
CA ASN A 27 -7.36 -4.04 7.76
C ASN A 27 -6.94 -4.68 6.42
N ARG A 28 -6.24 -5.81 6.50
CA ARG A 28 -5.75 -6.56 5.33
C ARG A 28 -6.83 -6.98 4.35
N ILE A 29 -8.07 -7.18 4.82
CA ILE A 29 -9.20 -7.56 3.95
C ILE A 29 -9.58 -6.38 3.06
N ALA A 30 -9.80 -5.21 3.68
CA ALA A 30 -10.13 -3.98 2.97
C ALA A 30 -8.99 -3.56 2.02
N ILE A 31 -7.74 -3.63 2.47
CA ILE A 31 -6.56 -3.29 1.68
C ILE A 31 -6.48 -4.15 0.42
N GLN A 32 -6.59 -5.47 0.54
CA GLN A 32 -6.52 -6.37 -0.62
C GLN A 32 -7.68 -6.13 -1.60
N GLY A 33 -8.88 -5.84 -1.09
CA GLY A 33 -10.03 -5.46 -1.91
C GLY A 33 -9.80 -4.14 -2.65
N ASP A 34 -9.28 -3.11 -1.98
CA ASP A 34 -8.97 -1.81 -2.57
C ASP A 34 -7.89 -1.91 -3.65
N VAL A 35 -6.85 -2.73 -3.44
CA VAL A 35 -5.79 -2.99 -4.43
C VAL A 35 -6.37 -3.61 -5.70
N LEU A 36 -7.23 -4.62 -5.57
CA LEU A 36 -7.89 -5.24 -6.73
C LEU A 36 -8.83 -4.26 -7.43
N GLY A 37 -9.61 -3.51 -6.67
CA GLY A 37 -10.52 -2.49 -7.21
C GLY A 37 -9.78 -1.40 -7.99
N ALA A 38 -8.69 -0.88 -7.43
CA ALA A 38 -7.85 0.11 -8.10
C ALA A 38 -7.26 -0.45 -9.41
N ALA A 39 -6.70 -1.66 -9.37
CA ALA A 39 -6.14 -2.33 -10.55
C ALA A 39 -7.21 -2.57 -11.63
N ALA A 40 -8.42 -3.00 -11.26
CA ALA A 40 -9.54 -3.20 -12.16
C ALA A 40 -9.99 -1.90 -12.85
N MET A 41 -9.83 -0.76 -12.17
CA MET A 41 -10.11 0.58 -12.73
C MET A 41 -8.95 1.17 -13.53
N GLY A 42 -7.87 0.41 -13.74
CA GLY A 42 -6.72 0.81 -14.56
C GLY A 42 -5.61 1.55 -13.82
N VAL A 43 -5.69 1.68 -12.50
CA VAL A 43 -4.59 2.24 -11.68
C VAL A 43 -3.40 1.28 -11.70
N ARG A 44 -2.20 1.81 -11.98
CA ARG A 44 -1.00 0.99 -12.18
C ARG A 44 0.10 1.24 -11.16
N ASN A 45 0.03 2.31 -10.39
CA ASN A 45 1.07 2.69 -9.43
C ASN A 45 0.50 2.75 -8.02
N VAL A 46 1.19 2.12 -7.08
CA VAL A 46 0.78 2.08 -5.66
C VAL A 46 1.93 2.50 -4.77
N LEU A 47 1.68 3.40 -3.82
CA LEU A 47 2.61 3.78 -2.76
C LEU A 47 2.11 3.22 -1.42
N CYS A 48 2.90 2.32 -0.83
CA CYS A 48 2.59 1.64 0.43
C CYS A 48 3.07 2.45 1.63
N LEU A 49 2.14 2.90 2.47
CA LEU A 49 2.40 3.71 3.65
C LEU A 49 1.84 3.04 4.92
N THR A 50 2.55 3.17 6.03
CA THR A 50 1.98 2.82 7.35
C THR A 50 0.84 3.79 7.68
N GLY A 51 1.03 5.06 7.43
CA GLY A 51 0.16 6.16 7.84
C GLY A 51 0.55 6.72 9.21
N ASP A 52 0.16 7.96 9.46
CA ASP A 52 0.36 8.64 10.74
C ASP A 52 -0.75 8.29 11.72
N GLY A 53 -0.52 8.53 13.01
CA GLY A 53 -1.55 8.32 14.03
C GLY A 53 -2.76 9.24 13.84
N VAL A 54 -3.94 8.78 14.26
CA VAL A 54 -5.21 9.54 14.12
C VAL A 54 -5.18 10.85 14.90
N GLN A 55 -4.35 10.95 15.95
CA GLN A 55 -4.23 12.12 16.82
C GLN A 55 -3.75 13.39 16.08
N ALA A 56 -3.07 13.21 14.94
CA ALA A 56 -2.60 14.32 14.11
C ALA A 56 -3.67 14.80 13.10
N GLY A 57 -4.81 14.12 13.01
CA GLY A 57 -5.89 14.42 12.07
C GLY A 57 -7.06 15.18 12.68
N ASP A 58 -8.11 15.35 11.91
CA ASP A 58 -9.35 16.04 12.28
C ASP A 58 -10.31 15.17 13.11
N GLN A 59 -10.03 13.87 13.27
CA GLN A 59 -10.82 12.91 14.04
C GLN A 59 -9.90 12.14 15.03
N PRO A 60 -9.37 12.82 16.08
CA PRO A 60 -8.41 12.21 16.99
C PRO A 60 -8.99 11.08 17.86
N GLU A 61 -10.31 11.01 18.01
CA GLU A 61 -11.04 9.95 18.72
C GLU A 61 -11.28 8.70 17.88
N ALA A 62 -10.98 8.74 16.58
CA ALA A 62 -11.14 7.59 15.72
C ALA A 62 -10.23 6.43 16.17
N LYS A 63 -10.73 5.21 16.03
CA LYS A 63 -9.95 4.00 16.36
C LYS A 63 -9.07 3.61 15.17
N PRO A 64 -7.74 3.68 15.29
CA PRO A 64 -6.84 3.22 14.24
C PRO A 64 -6.88 1.70 14.12
N VAL A 65 -6.63 1.19 12.93
CA VAL A 65 -6.62 -0.26 12.64
C VAL A 65 -5.20 -0.82 12.71
N PHE A 66 -4.28 -0.31 11.88
CA PHE A 66 -2.88 -0.76 11.82
C PHE A 66 -2.69 -2.28 11.84
N ASP A 67 -3.55 -3.02 11.13
CA ASP A 67 -3.39 -4.48 10.95
C ASP A 67 -2.12 -4.84 10.17
N LEU A 68 -1.71 -3.95 9.26
CA LEU A 68 -0.44 -4.01 8.53
C LEU A 68 0.36 -2.72 8.80
N ASP A 69 1.63 -2.76 8.46
CA ASP A 69 2.53 -1.61 8.31
C ASP A 69 3.01 -1.48 6.85
N SER A 70 3.82 -0.48 6.54
CA SER A 70 4.29 -0.27 5.16
C SER A 70 5.10 -1.46 4.61
N LEU A 71 5.82 -2.19 5.45
CA LEU A 71 6.62 -3.34 5.04
C LEU A 71 5.75 -4.55 4.72
N THR A 72 4.83 -4.88 5.62
CA THR A 72 3.88 -5.99 5.44
C THR A 72 2.87 -5.70 4.34
N LEU A 73 2.46 -4.43 4.17
CA LEU A 73 1.63 -3.98 3.05
C LEU A 73 2.36 -4.16 1.71
N LEU A 74 3.62 -3.72 1.61
CA LEU A 74 4.44 -3.88 0.41
C LEU A 74 4.53 -5.36 0.01
N ARG A 75 4.84 -6.23 0.98
CA ARG A 75 4.87 -7.68 0.78
C ARG A 75 3.51 -8.23 0.34
N THR A 76 2.42 -7.74 0.91
CA THR A 76 1.06 -8.16 0.55
C THR A 76 0.76 -7.87 -0.90
N VAL A 77 1.00 -6.64 -1.35
CA VAL A 77 0.77 -6.22 -2.74
C VAL A 77 1.66 -7.01 -3.71
N ARG A 78 2.92 -7.25 -3.35
CA ARG A 78 3.83 -8.09 -4.13
C ARG A 78 3.29 -9.53 -4.28
N ILE A 79 2.84 -10.16 -3.18
CA ILE A 79 2.26 -11.51 -3.22
C ILE A 79 1.05 -11.54 -4.16
N MET A 80 0.19 -10.54 -4.10
CA MET A 80 -0.97 -10.45 -5.00
C MET A 80 -0.55 -10.31 -6.47
N ARG A 81 0.47 -9.46 -6.75
CA ARG A 81 1.00 -9.21 -8.09
C ARG A 81 1.75 -10.41 -8.67
N ASP A 82 2.72 -10.95 -7.91
CA ASP A 82 3.71 -11.90 -8.42
C ASP A 82 3.29 -13.36 -8.23
N GLU A 83 2.63 -13.66 -7.11
CA GLU A 83 2.20 -15.02 -6.75
C GLU A 83 0.71 -15.26 -7.09
N GLY A 84 -0.02 -14.23 -7.49
CA GLY A 84 -1.43 -14.33 -7.91
C GLY A 84 -2.35 -14.89 -6.82
N ARG A 85 -2.14 -14.49 -5.56
CA ARG A 85 -2.94 -14.99 -4.44
C ARG A 85 -3.13 -13.93 -3.35
N PHE A 86 -4.16 -14.09 -2.56
CA PHE A 86 -4.34 -13.36 -1.30
C PHE A 86 -3.38 -13.86 -0.20
N LEU A 87 -3.25 -13.11 0.88
CA LEU A 87 -2.50 -13.55 2.08
C LEU A 87 -3.04 -14.86 2.66
N SER A 88 -4.33 -15.16 2.48
CA SER A 88 -4.95 -16.42 2.89
C SER A 88 -4.49 -17.63 2.06
N GLY A 89 -3.77 -17.42 0.96
CA GLY A 89 -3.41 -18.46 -0.01
C GLY A 89 -4.43 -18.68 -1.13
N ARG A 90 -5.63 -18.07 -1.03
CA ARG A 90 -6.64 -18.17 -2.09
C ARG A 90 -6.13 -17.53 -3.37
N LYS A 91 -6.24 -18.24 -4.48
CA LYS A 91 -5.80 -17.77 -5.80
C LYS A 91 -6.66 -16.60 -6.30
N LEU A 92 -6.01 -15.72 -7.03
CA LEU A 92 -6.63 -14.65 -7.83
C LEU A 92 -6.75 -15.15 -9.27
N ASP A 93 -7.92 -14.96 -9.87
CA ASP A 93 -8.12 -15.30 -11.28
C ASP A 93 -7.30 -14.38 -12.18
N ILE A 94 -7.20 -13.09 -11.81
CA ILE A 94 -6.42 -12.08 -12.53
C ILE A 94 -5.56 -11.33 -11.51
N PRO A 95 -4.23 -11.60 -11.45
CA PRO A 95 -3.32 -10.84 -10.60
C PRO A 95 -3.26 -9.36 -10.99
N PRO A 96 -3.19 -8.42 -10.02
CA PRO A 96 -3.09 -7.00 -10.32
C PRO A 96 -1.73 -6.67 -10.93
N ARG A 97 -1.73 -5.89 -12.03
CA ARG A 97 -0.49 -5.39 -12.67
C ARG A 97 -0.14 -4.03 -12.11
N LEU A 98 0.72 -4.00 -11.09
CA LEU A 98 1.04 -2.79 -10.34
C LEU A 98 2.55 -2.58 -10.25
N PHE A 99 2.98 -1.33 -10.43
CA PHE A 99 4.25 -0.86 -9.92
C PHE A 99 4.07 -0.49 -8.44
N VAL A 100 4.93 -1.00 -7.57
CA VAL A 100 4.78 -0.89 -6.12
C VAL A 100 5.95 -0.11 -5.54
N GLY A 101 5.66 0.91 -4.77
CA GLY A 101 6.65 1.73 -4.08
C GLY A 101 6.37 1.87 -2.60
N ALA A 102 7.38 2.31 -1.85
CA ALA A 102 7.28 2.63 -0.44
C ALA A 102 8.14 3.85 -0.10
N ALA A 103 7.66 4.69 0.81
CA ALA A 103 8.40 5.86 1.25
C ALA A 103 9.47 5.49 2.29
N GLU A 104 10.62 6.15 2.24
CA GLU A 104 11.62 6.15 3.31
C GLU A 104 12.11 7.58 3.56
N ASN A 105 12.32 7.90 4.84
CA ASN A 105 12.85 9.19 5.25
C ASN A 105 14.27 9.01 5.85
N PRO A 106 15.33 9.30 5.08
CA PRO A 106 16.70 9.14 5.56
C PRO A 106 17.09 10.15 6.65
N PHE A 107 16.34 11.24 6.77
CA PHE A 107 16.62 12.33 7.72
C PHE A 107 15.90 12.19 9.08
N ALA A 108 15.12 11.12 9.27
CA ALA A 108 14.46 10.88 10.54
C ALA A 108 15.29 9.96 11.43
N PRO A 109 15.47 10.26 12.74
CA PRO A 109 16.14 9.37 13.68
C PRO A 109 15.35 8.05 13.89
N PRO A 110 16.03 6.96 14.30
CA PRO A 110 17.49 6.80 14.41
C PRO A 110 18.14 6.58 13.03
N PHE A 111 19.20 7.33 12.73
CA PHE A 111 19.81 7.37 11.39
C PHE A 111 20.48 6.06 10.97
N ASP A 112 21.06 5.33 11.91
CA ASP A 112 21.70 4.03 11.69
C ASP A 112 20.71 2.92 11.31
N PHE A 113 19.45 3.10 11.65
CA PHE A 113 18.36 2.19 11.33
C PHE A 113 17.80 2.40 9.91
N ARG A 114 17.87 3.61 9.35
CA ARG A 114 17.24 3.96 8.07
C ARG A 114 17.74 3.14 6.88
N PRO A 115 19.05 2.96 6.69
CA PRO A 115 19.55 2.08 5.62
C PRO A 115 19.08 0.63 5.77
N LYS A 116 19.03 0.12 6.99
CA LYS A 116 18.54 -1.24 7.28
C LYS A 116 17.04 -1.38 6.96
N ARG A 117 16.26 -0.35 7.25
CA ARG A 117 14.82 -0.32 6.94
C ARG A 117 14.58 -0.22 5.43
N LEU A 118 15.33 0.60 4.73
CA LEU A 118 15.28 0.69 3.26
C LEU A 118 15.61 -0.67 2.62
N LEU A 119 16.66 -1.35 3.08
CA LEU A 119 17.01 -2.69 2.62
C LEU A 119 15.87 -3.70 2.83
N LYS A 120 15.22 -3.68 4.00
CA LYS A 120 14.06 -4.54 4.26
C LYS A 120 12.89 -4.27 3.32
N LYS A 121 12.62 -3.00 2.98
CA LYS A 121 11.59 -2.65 2.01
C LYS A 121 11.93 -3.13 0.61
N TRP A 122 13.18 -2.94 0.19
CA TRP A 122 13.64 -3.44 -1.09
C TRP A 122 13.52 -4.97 -1.18
N GLN A 123 13.94 -5.71 -0.15
CA GLN A 123 13.79 -7.16 -0.07
C GLN A 123 12.32 -7.60 -0.08
N ALA A 124 11.44 -6.89 0.61
CA ALA A 124 10.00 -7.19 0.65
C ALA A 124 9.35 -7.02 -0.74
N GLU A 125 9.78 -6.04 -1.53
CA GLU A 125 9.34 -5.82 -2.90
C GLU A 125 9.97 -6.84 -3.85
N ALA A 126 11.27 -7.12 -3.72
CA ALA A 126 12.00 -8.07 -4.56
C ALA A 126 11.65 -9.55 -4.28
N GLY A 127 10.95 -9.85 -3.18
CA GLY A 127 10.58 -11.22 -2.84
C GLY A 127 11.69 -12.06 -2.18
N GLN A 128 12.71 -11.40 -1.64
CA GLN A 128 13.85 -12.02 -0.96
C GLN A 128 13.71 -12.00 0.57
#